data_9466f4439ba19785205d36b279d3a021
#
_entry.id   9466f4439ba19785205d36b279d3a021
#
_cell.length_a   1.000
_cell.length_b   1.000
_cell.length_c   1.000
_cell.angle_alpha   90.00
_cell.angle_beta   90.00
_cell.angle_gamma   90.00
#
_symmetry.space_group_name_H-M   'P 1'
#
loop_
_entity.id
_entity.type
_entity.pdbx_description
1 polymer ?
#
loop_
_entity_poly.entity_id
_entity_poly.type
_entity_poly.pdbx_seq_one_letter_code
_entity_poly.pdbx_strand_id
1 'polypeptide(L)'
;MRVVSTGGEFKSVPHPCPSPEGRGGRSTRSGGRRAFHPSPSGRGTEGEGDGVAQTTVRMVADNSAYAAAITITLFLSTATAQPYPTRPIRLVVPFAAGGTADVIARSVGNEVGAQLGQPFVLDNRGGANGIIGTDIVAKAPPDGQTLLHVTASFVINPNTYTTLPYDIFRDFEPVTNVVLGTGYLLVLHPAVPANSVKELITLAKESGKVSYSSPGVGNTLHLAAELFSVRAGVKLLHVPYKGVAPALNAVLAGEVQATFIPATIALPLIKAGRAKAIAFTGSSRFAGLPQLPTMSEAGLSNLELTGSWHGWFAPAKTPASVVLRLQQEVAKALLAPRVRESIVSGGYEPDGRSPAEFRQFLRLEYERYAEMVRVANVPKTAH
;
A
#
# COMPACT_ATOMS: atom_id res chain seq x y z
N MET A 1 12.97 3.92 16.31
CA MET A 1 13.91 5.04 16.51
C MET A 1 13.24 6.06 17.40
N ARG A 2 13.84 6.39 18.53
CA ARG A 2 13.21 7.11 19.65
C ARG A 2 12.92 8.58 19.29
N VAL A 3 11.67 8.98 19.49
CA VAL A 3 11.32 10.39 19.65
C VAL A 3 11.67 10.74 21.09
N VAL A 4 12.60 11.66 21.30
CA VAL A 4 12.91 12.21 22.62
C VAL A 4 11.80 13.21 22.94
N SER A 5 10.90 12.81 23.83
CA SER A 5 9.93 13.70 24.48
C SER A 5 10.52 14.16 25.79
N THR A 6 10.68 15.46 25.96
CA THR A 6 10.94 16.07 27.28
C THR A 6 9.64 16.16 28.06
N GLY A 7 9.56 15.42 29.17
CA GLY A 7 8.72 15.68 30.33
C GLY A 7 7.22 15.40 30.20
N GLY A 8 6.81 14.21 30.56
CA GLY A 8 5.43 13.84 30.84
C GLY A 8 5.36 12.34 31.19
N GLU A 9 5.21 12.02 32.47
CA GLU A 9 5.08 10.66 32.96
C GLU A 9 3.84 9.97 32.35
N PHE A 10 4.04 8.91 31.58
CA PHE A 10 2.97 7.98 31.19
C PHE A 10 2.89 6.85 32.22
N LYS A 11 1.85 6.87 33.02
CA LYS A 11 1.44 5.70 33.85
C LYS A 11 0.92 4.61 32.94
N SER A 12 1.55 3.46 33.02
CA SER A 12 1.11 2.21 32.38
C SER A 12 -0.20 1.72 33.02
N VAL A 13 -1.23 1.50 32.20
CA VAL A 13 -2.44 0.79 32.57
C VAL A 13 -2.31 -0.65 32.09
N PRO A 14 -2.48 -1.66 32.94
CA PRO A 14 -2.43 -3.06 32.55
C PRO A 14 -3.74 -3.52 31.93
N HIS A 15 -3.66 -4.27 30.83
CA HIS A 15 -4.78 -4.98 30.24
C HIS A 15 -5.14 -6.21 31.10
N PRO A 16 -6.44 -6.48 31.34
CA PRO A 16 -6.87 -7.78 31.84
C PRO A 16 -7.18 -8.74 30.69
N CYS A 17 -6.54 -9.90 30.73
CA CYS A 17 -6.97 -11.12 30.03
C CYS A 17 -8.28 -11.64 30.68
N PRO A 18 -9.22 -12.21 29.93
CA PRO A 18 -10.20 -13.13 30.48
C PRO A 18 -9.83 -14.57 30.18
N SER A 19 -9.69 -15.37 31.23
CA SER A 19 -9.71 -16.84 31.22
C SER A 19 -11.13 -17.37 31.42
N PRO A 20 -11.38 -18.64 31.05
CA PRO A 20 -12.71 -19.20 30.97
C PRO A 20 -13.03 -20.10 32.22
N GLU A 21 -14.27 -20.03 32.65
CA GLU A 21 -14.98 -21.05 33.48
C GLU A 21 -16.37 -20.46 33.80
N GLY A 22 -17.50 -21.15 33.79
CA GLY A 22 -17.86 -22.52 33.86
C GLY A 22 -19.31 -22.59 34.31
N ARG A 23 -20.01 -23.59 33.80
CA ARG A 23 -21.14 -24.29 34.41
C ARG A 23 -22.40 -23.53 34.89
N GLY A 24 -23.52 -24.00 34.37
CA GLY A 24 -24.59 -24.51 35.21
C GLY A 24 -25.93 -23.84 35.13
N GLY A 25 -26.96 -24.62 34.85
CA GLY A 25 -28.27 -24.39 35.42
C GLY A 25 -29.48 -24.44 34.49
N ARG A 26 -29.97 -25.63 34.27
CA ARG A 26 -31.39 -26.14 34.31
C ARG A 26 -32.54 -25.10 34.39
N SER A 27 -33.58 -25.29 33.54
CA SER A 27 -34.96 -25.58 33.99
C SER A 27 -35.93 -25.35 32.81
N THR A 28 -36.54 -26.36 32.27
CA THR A 28 -37.82 -27.00 32.47
C THR A 28 -39.05 -26.32 31.84
N ARG A 29 -39.83 -27.21 31.22
CA ARG A 29 -41.32 -27.23 30.91
C ARG A 29 -41.73 -26.53 29.63
N SER A 30 -42.67 -27.06 28.87
CA SER A 30 -43.59 -28.19 28.88
C SER A 30 -44.42 -28.16 27.63
N GLY A 31 -44.77 -29.31 27.10
CA GLY A 31 -46.16 -29.65 26.90
C GLY A 31 -46.63 -29.85 25.46
N GLY A 32 -47.17 -31.03 25.20
CA GLY A 32 -48.28 -31.19 24.32
C GLY A 32 -48.22 -32.28 23.26
N ARG A 33 -48.36 -33.50 23.69
CA ARG A 33 -49.06 -34.66 23.13
C ARG A 33 -49.96 -34.41 21.90
N ARG A 34 -49.89 -35.29 20.90
CA ARG A 34 -50.97 -36.24 20.59
C ARG A 34 -50.49 -37.32 19.61
N ALA A 35 -50.74 -38.53 20.07
CA ALA A 35 -50.66 -39.78 19.36
C ALA A 35 -51.91 -40.03 18.53
N PHE A 36 -51.75 -40.78 17.43
CA PHE A 36 -52.82 -41.67 16.95
C PHE A 36 -52.21 -42.84 16.17
N HIS A 37 -52.32 -44.05 16.71
CA HIS A 37 -52.40 -45.33 16.03
C HIS A 37 -53.87 -45.62 15.77
N PRO A 38 -54.30 -46.48 14.81
CA PRO A 38 -54.15 -47.90 14.93
C PRO A 38 -53.91 -48.69 13.61
N SER A 39 -53.42 -49.92 13.77
CA SER A 39 -53.60 -51.04 12.90
C SER A 39 -55.07 -51.61 13.08
N PRO A 40 -55.62 -52.63 12.32
CA PRO A 40 -54.99 -53.88 11.90
C PRO A 40 -55.49 -54.57 10.63
N SER A 41 -54.83 -55.72 10.30
CA SER A 41 -55.36 -57.01 9.75
C SER A 41 -55.76 -57.15 8.30
N GLY A 42 -55.25 -58.22 7.67
CA GLY A 42 -55.76 -58.89 6.48
C GLY A 42 -54.83 -60.01 6.00
N ARG A 43 -55.20 -61.26 6.35
CA ARG A 43 -54.62 -62.55 5.96
C ARG A 43 -54.84 -62.86 4.48
N GLY A 44 -53.94 -63.73 3.93
CA GLY A 44 -54.25 -64.60 2.77
C GLY A 44 -53.05 -64.90 1.91
N THR A 45 -52.47 -66.01 2.13
CA THR A 45 -52.23 -67.29 1.42
C THR A 45 -51.30 -67.30 0.20
N GLU A 46 -50.28 -68.14 0.35
CA GLU A 46 -49.65 -69.17 -0.52
C GLU A 46 -49.45 -68.89 -2.02
N GLY A 47 -48.16 -69.05 -2.42
CA GLY A 47 -47.75 -69.28 -3.80
C GLY A 47 -46.20 -69.45 -3.90
N GLU A 48 -45.75 -70.70 -3.70
CA GLU A 48 -44.41 -71.15 -4.03
C GLU A 48 -44.17 -71.03 -5.53
N GLY A 49 -42.96 -70.57 -5.90
CA GLY A 49 -42.47 -70.75 -7.24
C GLY A 49 -41.54 -69.67 -7.74
N ASP A 50 -40.29 -70.03 -7.99
CA ASP A 50 -39.27 -69.34 -8.80
C ASP A 50 -38.53 -68.12 -8.19
N GLY A 51 -37.70 -68.44 -7.18
CA GLY A 51 -36.85 -67.49 -6.52
C GLY A 51 -35.36 -67.44 -6.87
N VAL A 52 -34.89 -68.10 -7.93
CA VAL A 52 -33.42 -68.25 -8.17
C VAL A 52 -32.90 -67.42 -9.37
N ALA A 53 -33.72 -67.02 -10.33
CA ALA A 53 -33.27 -66.36 -11.54
C ALA A 53 -33.23 -64.81 -11.43
N GLN A 54 -33.94 -64.18 -10.48
CA GLN A 54 -34.01 -62.72 -10.40
C GLN A 54 -32.94 -62.07 -9.50
N THR A 55 -32.30 -62.83 -8.60
CA THR A 55 -31.30 -62.30 -7.65
C THR A 55 -29.93 -62.03 -8.32
N THR A 56 -29.56 -62.84 -9.36
CA THR A 56 -28.29 -62.70 -10.04
C THR A 56 -28.24 -61.50 -10.99
N VAL A 57 -29.35 -61.09 -11.58
CA VAL A 57 -29.41 -59.96 -12.52
C VAL A 57 -29.42 -58.61 -11.77
N ARG A 58 -29.97 -58.55 -10.56
CA ARG A 58 -29.94 -57.34 -9.75
C ARG A 58 -28.55 -57.00 -9.18
N MET A 59 -27.75 -58.01 -8.76
CA MET A 59 -26.38 -57.79 -8.27
C MET A 59 -25.41 -57.28 -9.34
N VAL A 60 -25.60 -57.68 -10.62
CA VAL A 60 -24.72 -57.20 -11.73
C VAL A 60 -25.09 -55.77 -12.13
N ALA A 61 -26.39 -55.35 -12.03
CA ALA A 61 -26.81 -54.01 -12.36
C ALA A 61 -26.33 -52.98 -11.32
N ASP A 62 -26.38 -53.31 -10.01
CA ASP A 62 -25.93 -52.43 -8.94
C ASP A 62 -24.41 -52.18 -8.98
N ASN A 63 -23.59 -53.21 -9.29
CA ASN A 63 -22.15 -53.02 -9.40
C ASN A 63 -21.73 -52.16 -10.60
N SER A 64 -22.47 -52.15 -11.69
CA SER A 64 -22.22 -51.28 -12.85
C SER A 64 -22.55 -49.81 -12.52
N ALA A 65 -23.55 -49.53 -11.72
CA ALA A 65 -23.93 -48.20 -11.30
C ALA A 65 -22.89 -47.61 -10.32
N TYR A 66 -22.34 -48.41 -9.39
CA TYR A 66 -21.27 -47.99 -8.50
C TYR A 66 -19.96 -47.76 -9.24
N ALA A 67 -19.60 -48.62 -10.21
CA ALA A 67 -18.41 -48.41 -11.04
C ALA A 67 -18.50 -47.14 -11.90
N ALA A 68 -19.66 -46.85 -12.47
CA ALA A 68 -19.90 -45.59 -13.21
C ALA A 68 -19.85 -44.34 -12.31
N ALA A 69 -20.41 -44.41 -11.10
CA ALA A 69 -20.37 -43.31 -10.14
C ALA A 69 -18.94 -43.03 -9.65
N ILE A 70 -18.13 -44.04 -9.37
CA ILE A 70 -16.72 -43.89 -8.96
C ILE A 70 -15.88 -43.31 -10.11
N THR A 71 -16.14 -43.73 -11.36
CA THR A 71 -15.41 -43.19 -12.54
C THR A 71 -15.75 -41.73 -12.79
N ILE A 72 -17.00 -41.30 -12.62
CA ILE A 72 -17.43 -39.90 -12.74
C ILE A 72 -16.83 -39.03 -11.61
N THR A 73 -16.71 -39.57 -10.40
CA THR A 73 -16.12 -38.84 -9.24
C THR A 73 -14.62 -38.64 -9.41
N LEU A 74 -13.90 -39.58 -10.04
CA LEU A 74 -12.47 -39.45 -10.31
C LEU A 74 -12.14 -38.46 -11.44
N PHE A 75 -13.07 -38.19 -12.37
CA PHE A 75 -12.87 -37.21 -13.43
C PHE A 75 -13.21 -35.77 -13.00
N LEU A 76 -13.89 -35.55 -11.87
CA LEU A 76 -14.21 -34.21 -11.35
C LEU A 76 -13.10 -33.57 -10.50
N SER A 77 -11.98 -34.25 -10.24
CA SER A 77 -11.00 -33.81 -9.25
C SER A 77 -9.72 -33.17 -9.80
N THR A 78 -9.64 -32.88 -11.08
CA THR A 78 -8.49 -32.13 -11.62
C THR A 78 -8.89 -30.75 -12.13
N ALA A 79 -9.48 -29.94 -11.29
CA ALA A 79 -9.40 -28.50 -11.47
C ALA A 79 -7.94 -28.11 -11.18
N THR A 80 -7.06 -28.28 -12.14
CA THR A 80 -5.72 -27.68 -12.09
C THR A 80 -5.94 -26.18 -12.02
N ALA A 81 -5.70 -25.61 -10.84
CA ALA A 81 -5.66 -24.16 -10.71
C ALA A 81 -4.70 -23.63 -11.78
N GLN A 82 -5.21 -22.85 -12.74
CA GLN A 82 -4.37 -22.29 -13.78
C GLN A 82 -3.21 -21.54 -13.12
N PRO A 83 -1.97 -21.73 -13.58
CA PRO A 83 -0.82 -21.06 -12.96
C PRO A 83 -0.99 -19.55 -13.10
N TYR A 84 -1.11 -18.85 -11.97
CA TYR A 84 -1.14 -17.39 -11.95
C TYR A 84 0.29 -16.84 -12.17
N PRO A 85 0.47 -15.77 -12.98
CA PRO A 85 -0.50 -15.09 -13.84
C PRO A 85 -0.64 -15.74 -15.23
N THR A 86 -1.86 -15.72 -15.82
CA THR A 86 -2.13 -16.26 -17.16
C THR A 86 -2.16 -15.19 -18.26
N ARG A 87 -2.12 -13.93 -17.90
CA ARG A 87 -2.20 -12.76 -18.79
C ARG A 87 -1.43 -11.57 -18.18
N PRO A 88 -1.15 -10.51 -18.96
CA PRO A 88 -0.48 -9.32 -18.47
C PRO A 88 -1.14 -8.73 -17.21
N ILE A 89 -0.32 -8.29 -16.25
CA ILE A 89 -0.78 -7.67 -15.01
C ILE A 89 -0.80 -6.15 -15.18
N ARG A 90 -1.94 -5.53 -14.91
CA ARG A 90 -2.08 -4.08 -14.89
C ARG A 90 -1.61 -3.53 -13.55
N LEU A 91 -0.58 -2.68 -13.55
CA LEU A 91 -0.10 -1.98 -12.37
C LEU A 91 -0.51 -0.53 -12.42
N VAL A 92 -1.55 -0.16 -11.67
CA VAL A 92 -2.03 1.21 -11.58
C VAL A 92 -1.08 2.02 -10.71
N VAL A 93 -0.55 3.09 -11.27
CA VAL A 93 0.30 4.08 -10.58
C VAL A 93 -0.50 5.39 -10.50
N PRO A 94 -0.98 5.80 -9.32
CA PRO A 94 -1.91 6.92 -9.18
C PRO A 94 -1.23 8.30 -9.24
N PHE A 95 -0.15 8.40 -10.03
CA PHE A 95 0.63 9.61 -10.24
C PHE A 95 1.09 9.73 -11.71
N ALA A 96 1.48 10.95 -12.10
CA ALA A 96 1.98 11.22 -13.45
C ALA A 96 3.22 10.39 -13.79
N ALA A 97 3.35 9.99 -15.04
CA ALA A 97 4.53 9.32 -15.56
C ALA A 97 5.80 10.17 -15.39
N GLY A 98 6.96 9.52 -15.27
CA GLY A 98 8.26 10.16 -15.05
C GLY A 98 8.52 10.65 -13.63
N GLY A 99 7.56 10.52 -12.71
CA GLY A 99 7.76 10.75 -11.28
C GLY A 99 8.37 9.53 -10.59
N THR A 100 8.79 9.71 -9.32
CA THR A 100 9.42 8.65 -8.52
C THR A 100 8.61 7.37 -8.46
N ALA A 101 7.28 7.48 -8.26
CA ALA A 101 6.40 6.33 -8.23
C ALA A 101 6.41 5.53 -9.54
N ASP A 102 6.41 6.21 -10.69
CA ASP A 102 6.49 5.57 -12.01
C ASP A 102 7.86 4.89 -12.22
N VAL A 103 8.95 5.58 -11.88
CA VAL A 103 10.32 5.04 -12.04
C VAL A 103 10.50 3.75 -11.23
N ILE A 104 10.09 3.73 -9.96
CA ILE A 104 10.20 2.56 -9.09
C ILE A 104 9.27 1.45 -9.57
N ALA A 105 7.99 1.76 -9.85
CA ALA A 105 7.01 0.80 -10.34
C ALA A 105 7.46 0.11 -11.63
N ARG A 106 8.04 0.88 -12.56
CA ARG A 106 8.56 0.39 -13.83
C ARG A 106 9.79 -0.50 -13.64
N SER A 107 10.74 -0.09 -12.83
CA SER A 107 11.96 -0.87 -12.56
C SER A 107 11.62 -2.23 -11.94
N VAL A 108 10.80 -2.24 -10.88
CA VAL A 108 10.41 -3.46 -10.17
C VAL A 108 9.43 -4.29 -11.00
N GLY A 109 8.42 -3.65 -11.62
CA GLY A 109 7.41 -4.34 -12.42
C GLY A 109 7.99 -5.06 -13.64
N ASN A 110 8.98 -4.48 -14.30
CA ASN A 110 9.67 -5.14 -15.43
C ASN A 110 10.41 -6.41 -14.97
N GLU A 111 11.11 -6.35 -13.83
CA GLU A 111 11.83 -7.48 -13.27
C GLU A 111 10.88 -8.60 -12.82
N VAL A 112 9.82 -8.24 -12.08
CA VAL A 112 8.77 -9.18 -11.66
C VAL A 112 8.07 -9.82 -12.88
N GLY A 113 7.81 -9.00 -13.91
CA GLY A 113 7.21 -9.49 -15.16
C GLY A 113 8.07 -10.53 -15.86
N ALA A 114 9.39 -10.31 -15.91
CA ALA A 114 10.36 -11.27 -16.46
C ALA A 114 10.36 -12.59 -15.66
N GLN A 115 10.30 -12.51 -14.33
CA GLN A 115 10.25 -13.68 -13.44
C GLN A 115 8.96 -14.50 -13.58
N LEU A 116 7.83 -13.81 -13.75
CA LEU A 116 6.50 -14.42 -13.88
C LEU A 116 6.15 -14.86 -15.31
N GLY A 117 6.94 -14.46 -16.32
CA GLY A 117 6.65 -14.74 -17.74
C GLY A 117 5.43 -13.97 -18.28
N GLN A 118 4.97 -12.94 -17.57
CA GLN A 118 3.86 -12.07 -17.97
C GLN A 118 4.22 -10.60 -17.73
N PRO A 119 4.05 -9.71 -18.72
CA PRO A 119 4.44 -8.31 -18.57
C PRO A 119 3.56 -7.58 -17.58
N PHE A 120 4.17 -6.63 -16.86
CA PHE A 120 3.46 -5.61 -16.09
C PHE A 120 3.19 -4.40 -16.99
N VAL A 121 1.91 -4.07 -17.17
CA VAL A 121 1.45 -2.90 -17.93
C VAL A 121 1.18 -1.77 -16.95
N LEU A 122 2.07 -0.76 -16.93
CA LEU A 122 1.89 0.40 -16.06
C LEU A 122 0.79 1.31 -16.61
N ASP A 123 -0.14 1.68 -15.74
CA ASP A 123 -1.26 2.58 -16.04
C ASP A 123 -1.23 3.79 -15.08
N ASN A 124 -0.71 4.92 -15.56
CA ASN A 124 -0.59 6.14 -14.77
C ASN A 124 -1.93 6.89 -14.70
N ARG A 125 -2.58 6.88 -13.52
CA ARG A 125 -3.88 7.51 -13.24
C ARG A 125 -3.78 8.55 -12.12
N GLY A 126 -3.11 9.66 -12.43
CA GLY A 126 -2.90 10.75 -11.48
C GLY A 126 -4.16 11.57 -11.21
N GLY A 127 -4.18 12.24 -10.05
CA GLY A 127 -5.22 13.18 -9.63
C GLY A 127 -5.63 12.99 -8.17
N ALA A 128 -6.05 14.08 -7.49
CA ALA A 128 -6.47 14.13 -6.10
C ALA A 128 -5.53 13.34 -5.16
N ASN A 129 -4.23 13.66 -5.20
CA ASN A 129 -3.19 12.97 -4.42
C ASN A 129 -3.22 11.43 -4.50
N GLY A 130 -3.58 10.90 -5.69
CA GLY A 130 -3.64 9.44 -5.93
C GLY A 130 -5.01 8.81 -5.68
N ILE A 131 -6.01 9.54 -5.21
CA ILE A 131 -7.34 8.99 -4.91
C ILE A 131 -7.98 8.37 -6.16
N ILE A 132 -7.87 9.02 -7.33
CA ILE A 132 -8.50 8.55 -8.58
C ILE A 132 -7.97 7.16 -8.98
N GLY A 133 -6.66 6.98 -9.04
CA GLY A 133 -6.07 5.68 -9.41
C GLY A 133 -6.27 4.61 -8.34
N THR A 134 -6.29 4.99 -7.06
CA THR A 134 -6.54 4.09 -5.95
C THR A 134 -7.96 3.55 -5.99
N ASP A 135 -8.96 4.39 -6.28
CA ASP A 135 -10.37 4.01 -6.41
C ASP A 135 -10.61 3.00 -7.55
N ILE A 136 -9.87 3.14 -8.67
CA ILE A 136 -9.92 2.17 -9.78
C ILE A 136 -9.56 0.77 -9.29
N VAL A 137 -8.53 0.64 -8.44
CA VAL A 137 -8.08 -0.67 -7.93
C VAL A 137 -9.00 -1.19 -6.83
N ALA A 138 -9.53 -0.33 -5.96
CA ALA A 138 -10.52 -0.73 -4.96
C ALA A 138 -11.75 -1.44 -5.56
N LYS A 139 -12.12 -1.05 -6.80
CA LYS A 139 -13.28 -1.58 -7.54
C LYS A 139 -12.93 -2.67 -8.55
N ALA A 140 -11.64 -3.03 -8.67
CA ALA A 140 -11.21 -4.06 -9.63
C ALA A 140 -11.53 -5.49 -9.13
N PRO A 141 -11.66 -6.47 -10.04
CA PRO A 141 -11.81 -7.87 -9.65
C PRO A 141 -10.64 -8.35 -8.78
N PRO A 142 -10.90 -9.16 -7.73
CA PRO A 142 -9.88 -9.65 -6.81
C PRO A 142 -9.15 -10.90 -7.36
N ASP A 143 -8.71 -10.85 -8.60
CA ASP A 143 -8.05 -11.94 -9.32
C ASP A 143 -6.51 -11.78 -9.41
N GLY A 144 -5.97 -10.69 -8.87
CA GLY A 144 -4.55 -10.34 -8.93
C GLY A 144 -4.08 -9.75 -10.27
N GLN A 145 -4.97 -9.57 -11.25
CA GLN A 145 -4.60 -9.01 -12.56
C GLN A 145 -4.57 -7.49 -12.59
N THR A 146 -5.08 -6.84 -11.55
CA THR A 146 -4.99 -5.38 -11.37
C THR A 146 -4.42 -5.10 -9.98
N LEU A 147 -3.29 -4.41 -9.95
CA LEU A 147 -2.57 -4.06 -8.73
C LEU A 147 -2.41 -2.54 -8.62
N LEU A 148 -2.20 -2.07 -7.42
CA LEU A 148 -1.90 -0.67 -7.10
C LEU A 148 -0.43 -0.55 -6.67
N HIS A 149 0.31 0.39 -7.26
CA HIS A 149 1.58 0.87 -6.72
C HIS A 149 1.37 2.28 -6.21
N VAL A 150 1.44 2.47 -4.91
CA VAL A 150 1.10 3.75 -4.26
C VAL A 150 2.17 4.16 -3.24
N THR A 151 2.20 5.44 -2.92
CA THR A 151 3.10 6.03 -1.92
C THR A 151 2.40 6.20 -0.57
N ALA A 152 3.10 6.75 0.42
CA ALA A 152 2.53 7.06 1.74
C ALA A 152 1.29 7.97 1.70
N SER A 153 0.99 8.67 0.58
CA SER A 153 -0.29 9.36 0.42
C SER A 153 -1.50 8.46 0.65
N PHE A 154 -1.36 7.15 0.44
CA PHE A 154 -2.40 6.16 0.73
C PHE A 154 -2.90 6.21 2.18
N VAL A 155 -2.00 6.33 3.14
CA VAL A 155 -2.36 6.44 4.58
C VAL A 155 -2.54 7.89 5.04
N ILE A 156 -2.10 8.88 4.25
CA ILE A 156 -2.26 10.31 4.57
C ILE A 156 -3.66 10.80 4.17
N ASN A 157 -4.16 10.37 3.02
CA ASN A 157 -5.43 10.85 2.46
C ASN A 157 -6.62 10.79 3.41
N PRO A 158 -6.82 9.76 4.26
CA PRO A 158 -7.91 9.74 5.24
C PRO A 158 -7.85 10.88 6.26
N ASN A 159 -6.67 11.46 6.46
CA ASN A 159 -6.45 12.56 7.40
C ASN A 159 -6.55 13.95 6.74
N THR A 160 -6.43 14.03 5.41
CA THR A 160 -6.35 15.30 4.64
C THR A 160 -7.55 15.53 3.73
N TYR A 161 -8.40 14.53 3.51
CA TYR A 161 -9.64 14.65 2.75
C TYR A 161 -10.87 14.39 3.62
N THR A 162 -11.96 15.09 3.34
CA THR A 162 -13.22 14.95 4.09
C THR A 162 -13.93 13.64 3.78
N THR A 163 -13.82 13.17 2.54
CA THR A 163 -14.42 11.92 2.05
C THR A 163 -13.45 11.20 1.11
N LEU A 164 -13.47 9.87 1.18
CA LEU A 164 -12.76 9.00 0.24
C LEU A 164 -13.73 7.99 -0.35
N PRO A 165 -13.61 7.62 -1.65
CA PRO A 165 -14.48 6.62 -2.27
C PRO A 165 -14.13 5.19 -1.90
N TYR A 166 -13.14 4.97 -1.03
CA TYR A 166 -12.65 3.68 -0.54
C TYR A 166 -12.19 3.77 0.91
N ASP A 167 -12.06 2.61 1.55
CA ASP A 167 -11.41 2.45 2.86
C ASP A 167 -10.07 1.72 2.67
N ILE A 168 -8.98 2.32 3.17
CA ILE A 168 -7.61 1.83 2.97
C ILE A 168 -7.33 0.48 3.65
N PHE A 169 -8.07 0.11 4.68
CA PHE A 169 -7.88 -1.14 5.42
C PHE A 169 -8.88 -2.24 5.04
N ARG A 170 -10.05 -1.86 4.47
CA ARG A 170 -11.12 -2.77 4.10
C ARG A 170 -11.05 -3.20 2.63
N ASP A 171 -10.75 -2.26 1.73
CA ASP A 171 -10.94 -2.45 0.29
C ASP A 171 -9.67 -2.93 -0.42
N PHE A 172 -8.56 -3.12 0.32
CA PHE A 172 -7.28 -3.54 -0.22
C PHE A 172 -6.65 -4.68 0.58
N GLU A 173 -5.93 -5.55 -0.13
CA GLU A 173 -5.02 -6.55 0.43
C GLU A 173 -3.58 -6.08 0.21
N PRO A 174 -2.80 -5.81 1.28
CA PRO A 174 -1.40 -5.43 1.13
C PRO A 174 -0.58 -6.62 0.60
N VAL A 175 0.17 -6.38 -0.48
CA VAL A 175 1.08 -7.37 -1.07
C VAL A 175 2.45 -7.25 -0.40
N THR A 176 3.09 -6.10 -0.53
CA THR A 176 4.39 -5.84 0.11
C THR A 176 4.72 -4.35 0.08
N ASN A 177 5.52 -3.90 1.04
CA ASN A 177 6.25 -2.65 0.89
C ASN A 177 7.45 -2.86 -0.03
N VAL A 178 7.53 -2.09 -1.10
CA VAL A 178 8.58 -2.24 -2.13
C VAL A 178 9.86 -1.54 -1.69
N VAL A 179 9.72 -0.28 -1.24
CA VAL A 179 10.87 0.55 -0.83
C VAL A 179 10.51 1.47 0.32
N LEU A 180 11.53 1.83 1.10
CA LEU A 180 11.51 2.87 2.13
C LEU A 180 12.37 4.05 1.68
N GLY A 181 11.85 5.27 1.78
CA GLY A 181 12.63 6.47 1.50
C GLY A 181 13.57 6.80 2.65
N THR A 182 14.76 7.33 2.32
CA THR A 182 15.76 7.75 3.31
C THR A 182 15.68 9.24 3.64
N GLY A 183 14.97 10.03 2.82
CA GLY A 183 14.79 11.46 3.01
C GLY A 183 14.39 12.19 1.73
N TYR A 184 14.26 13.50 1.84
CA TYR A 184 13.97 14.41 0.72
C TYR A 184 15.07 15.47 0.58
N LEU A 185 15.34 15.88 -0.64
CA LEU A 185 16.14 17.05 -0.94
C LEU A 185 15.26 18.31 -0.90
N LEU A 186 15.69 19.36 -0.22
CA LEU A 186 15.13 20.70 -0.40
C LEU A 186 15.86 21.34 -1.58
N VAL A 187 15.12 21.53 -2.66
CA VAL A 187 15.63 21.98 -3.96
C VAL A 187 15.06 23.33 -4.30
N LEU A 188 15.92 24.21 -4.83
CA LEU A 188 15.59 25.55 -5.29
C LEU A 188 15.86 25.71 -6.80
N HIS A 189 15.15 26.64 -7.44
CA HIS A 189 15.57 27.16 -8.74
C HIS A 189 16.93 27.87 -8.61
N PRO A 190 17.87 27.74 -9.56
CA PRO A 190 19.21 28.33 -9.46
C PRO A 190 19.23 29.84 -9.24
N ALA A 191 18.27 30.59 -9.79
CA ALA A 191 18.17 32.04 -9.64
C ALA A 191 17.67 32.52 -8.26
N VAL A 192 17.20 31.62 -7.38
CA VAL A 192 16.79 32.00 -6.02
C VAL A 192 18.03 32.46 -5.24
N PRO A 193 18.07 33.67 -4.65
CA PRO A 193 19.25 34.19 -3.94
C PRO A 193 19.36 33.59 -2.52
N ALA A 194 19.41 32.26 -2.43
CA ALA A 194 19.62 31.49 -1.21
C ALA A 194 20.41 30.22 -1.51
N ASN A 195 21.52 29.94 -0.82
CA ASN A 195 22.37 28.78 -0.98
C ASN A 195 22.43 27.90 0.27
N SER A 196 21.69 28.28 1.30
CA SER A 196 21.56 27.58 2.57
C SER A 196 20.14 27.66 3.09
N VAL A 197 19.80 26.79 4.04
CA VAL A 197 18.51 26.82 4.75
C VAL A 197 18.32 28.17 5.46
N LYS A 198 19.38 28.69 6.09
CA LYS A 198 19.34 29.97 6.79
C LYS A 198 19.01 31.13 5.83
N GLU A 199 19.64 31.18 4.66
CA GLU A 199 19.37 32.20 3.64
C GLU A 199 17.94 32.10 3.09
N LEU A 200 17.44 30.89 2.86
CA LEU A 200 16.06 30.69 2.43
C LEU A 200 15.05 31.17 3.49
N ILE A 201 15.31 30.90 4.77
CA ILE A 201 14.47 31.39 5.88
C ILE A 201 14.48 32.91 5.93
N THR A 202 15.64 33.55 5.79
CA THR A 202 15.77 35.01 5.75
C THR A 202 14.99 35.58 4.57
N LEU A 203 15.19 35.05 3.36
CA LEU A 203 14.46 35.44 2.16
C LEU A 203 12.93 35.32 2.34
N ALA A 204 12.46 34.23 2.93
CA ALA A 204 11.03 34.02 3.19
C ALA A 204 10.46 35.02 4.20
N LYS A 205 11.21 35.40 5.22
CA LYS A 205 10.81 36.41 6.21
C LYS A 205 10.77 37.82 5.62
N GLU A 206 11.74 38.18 4.83
CA GLU A 206 11.88 39.51 4.24
C GLU A 206 10.91 39.75 3.07
N SER A 207 10.81 38.80 2.16
CA SER A 207 9.95 38.95 0.97
C SER A 207 8.48 38.61 1.19
N GLY A 208 8.21 37.68 2.12
CA GLY A 208 6.85 37.10 2.30
C GLY A 208 6.29 36.39 1.08
N LYS A 209 7.12 36.14 0.04
CA LYS A 209 6.66 35.68 -1.29
C LYS A 209 7.31 34.38 -1.77
N VAL A 210 8.02 33.65 -0.91
CA VAL A 210 8.59 32.36 -1.31
C VAL A 210 7.49 31.34 -1.49
N SER A 211 7.40 30.76 -2.71
CA SER A 211 6.45 29.70 -3.02
C SER A 211 7.17 28.34 -3.17
N TYR A 212 6.43 27.28 -2.93
CA TYR A 212 6.91 25.92 -3.15
C TYR A 212 5.87 25.06 -3.86
N SER A 213 6.37 24.10 -4.67
CA SER A 213 5.53 23.12 -5.33
C SER A 213 5.44 21.80 -4.55
N SER A 214 4.33 21.08 -4.71
CA SER A 214 4.17 19.71 -4.25
C SER A 214 3.37 18.87 -5.24
N PRO A 215 3.40 17.52 -5.13
CA PRO A 215 2.60 16.63 -5.98
C PRO A 215 1.09 16.65 -5.68
N GLY A 216 0.64 17.43 -4.72
CA GLY A 216 -0.75 17.56 -4.31
C GLY A 216 -0.90 17.82 -2.81
N VAL A 217 -2.07 18.32 -2.42
CA VAL A 217 -2.41 18.56 -1.01
C VAL A 217 -2.37 17.24 -0.23
N GLY A 218 -1.77 17.25 0.97
CA GLY A 218 -1.64 16.06 1.81
C GLY A 218 -0.59 15.04 1.34
N ASN A 219 0.14 15.30 0.25
CA ASN A 219 1.29 14.47 -0.13
C ASN A 219 2.43 14.62 0.89
N THR A 220 3.31 13.61 1.00
CA THR A 220 4.47 13.64 1.91
C THR A 220 5.39 14.84 1.69
N LEU A 221 5.54 15.30 0.45
CA LEU A 221 6.37 16.45 0.10
C LEU A 221 5.71 17.79 0.48
N HIS A 222 4.38 17.85 0.43
CA HIS A 222 3.60 18.95 1.00
C HIS A 222 3.78 19.00 2.52
N LEU A 223 3.61 17.87 3.21
CA LEU A 223 3.83 17.79 4.67
C LEU A 223 5.26 18.17 5.06
N ALA A 224 6.27 17.78 4.26
CA ALA A 224 7.66 18.18 4.50
C ALA A 224 7.82 19.70 4.47
N ALA A 225 7.21 20.38 3.48
CA ALA A 225 7.28 21.83 3.35
C ALA A 225 6.49 22.57 4.45
N GLU A 226 5.33 22.06 4.83
CA GLU A 226 4.54 22.64 5.93
C GLU A 226 5.27 22.48 7.27
N LEU A 227 5.84 21.30 7.55
CA LEU A 227 6.66 21.10 8.75
C LEU A 227 7.91 21.99 8.75
N PHE A 228 8.56 22.18 7.59
CA PHE A 228 9.65 23.13 7.42
C PHE A 228 9.16 24.54 7.78
N SER A 229 8.02 24.98 7.24
CA SER A 229 7.44 26.30 7.49
C SER A 229 7.17 26.52 8.97
N VAL A 230 6.57 25.55 9.66
CA VAL A 230 6.30 25.59 11.10
C VAL A 230 7.61 25.66 11.89
N ARG A 231 8.60 24.80 11.59
CA ARG A 231 9.88 24.75 12.32
C ARG A 231 10.77 25.97 12.10
N ALA A 232 10.74 26.53 10.89
CA ALA A 232 11.49 27.74 10.51
C ALA A 232 10.79 29.04 10.94
N GLY A 233 9.55 28.99 11.37
CA GLY A 233 8.75 30.17 11.70
C GLY A 233 8.54 31.08 10.49
N VAL A 234 8.28 30.49 9.31
CA VAL A 234 8.00 31.19 8.05
C VAL A 234 6.70 30.70 7.45
N LYS A 235 6.13 31.49 6.54
CA LYS A 235 4.97 31.09 5.74
C LYS A 235 5.39 31.01 4.27
N LEU A 236 5.31 29.82 3.68
CA LEU A 236 5.55 29.60 2.27
C LEU A 236 4.22 29.44 1.51
N LEU A 237 4.15 29.92 0.27
CA LEU A 237 2.95 29.78 -0.57
C LEU A 237 2.96 28.40 -1.25
N HIS A 238 1.99 27.54 -0.91
CA HIS A 238 1.85 26.23 -1.52
C HIS A 238 1.21 26.29 -2.91
N VAL A 239 1.86 25.64 -3.91
CA VAL A 239 1.33 25.45 -5.28
C VAL A 239 1.26 23.95 -5.57
N PRO A 240 0.07 23.33 -5.53
CA PRO A 240 -0.10 21.89 -5.77
C PRO A 240 -0.11 21.54 -7.27
N TYR A 241 0.54 20.41 -7.63
CA TYR A 241 0.56 19.81 -8.96
C TYR A 241 0.05 18.37 -8.94
N LYS A 242 -0.19 17.78 -10.15
CA LYS A 242 -0.68 16.39 -10.28
C LYS A 242 0.45 15.35 -10.29
N GLY A 243 1.46 15.50 -9.43
CA GLY A 243 2.59 14.58 -9.30
C GLY A 243 3.94 15.27 -9.17
N VAL A 244 4.98 14.46 -8.88
CA VAL A 244 6.33 14.97 -8.60
C VAL A 244 6.99 15.58 -9.83
N ALA A 245 6.84 14.96 -11.02
CA ALA A 245 7.46 15.47 -12.23
C ALA A 245 6.95 16.88 -12.63
N PRO A 246 5.63 17.17 -12.70
CA PRO A 246 5.16 18.52 -12.98
C PRO A 246 5.51 19.52 -11.85
N ALA A 247 5.55 19.09 -10.58
CA ALA A 247 5.97 19.95 -9.47
C ALA A 247 7.45 20.37 -9.62
N LEU A 248 8.32 19.44 -10.00
CA LEU A 248 9.72 19.75 -10.28
C LEU A 248 9.89 20.66 -11.49
N ASN A 249 9.15 20.41 -12.58
CA ASN A 249 9.21 21.23 -13.77
C ASN A 249 8.86 22.70 -13.49
N ALA A 250 7.90 22.96 -12.60
CA ALA A 250 7.56 24.30 -12.18
C ALA A 250 8.73 25.02 -11.47
N VAL A 251 9.52 24.29 -10.65
CA VAL A 251 10.76 24.84 -10.08
C VAL A 251 11.80 25.11 -11.17
N LEU A 252 11.98 24.16 -12.10
CA LEU A 252 12.96 24.32 -13.20
C LEU A 252 12.63 25.48 -14.15
N ALA A 253 11.33 25.79 -14.27
CA ALA A 253 10.83 26.95 -15.04
C ALA A 253 10.91 28.28 -14.28
N GLY A 254 11.19 28.23 -12.96
CA GLY A 254 11.20 29.43 -12.10
C GLY A 254 9.80 29.92 -11.70
N GLU A 255 8.72 29.14 -12.00
CA GLU A 255 7.35 29.47 -11.62
C GLU A 255 7.17 29.47 -10.10
N VAL A 256 7.87 28.56 -9.41
CA VAL A 256 7.97 28.48 -7.96
C VAL A 256 9.42 28.40 -7.52
N GLN A 257 9.74 28.84 -6.31
CA GLN A 257 11.11 28.98 -5.83
C GLN A 257 11.69 27.67 -5.31
N ALA A 258 10.87 26.81 -4.68
CA ALA A 258 11.34 25.66 -3.92
C ALA A 258 10.47 24.42 -4.10
N THR A 259 11.04 23.26 -3.80
CA THR A 259 10.29 22.00 -3.60
C THR A 259 11.07 21.07 -2.69
N PHE A 260 10.35 20.23 -1.94
CA PHE A 260 10.93 19.01 -1.38
C PHE A 260 10.77 17.90 -2.40
N ILE A 261 11.80 17.06 -2.60
CA ILE A 261 11.77 16.07 -3.68
C ILE A 261 12.69 14.87 -3.38
N PRO A 262 12.31 13.64 -3.75
CA PRO A 262 13.23 12.51 -3.68
C PRO A 262 14.42 12.66 -4.62
N ALA A 263 15.57 12.12 -4.20
CA ALA A 263 16.81 12.18 -4.99
C ALA A 263 16.69 11.49 -6.36
N THR A 264 15.82 10.48 -6.48
CA THR A 264 15.60 9.69 -7.71
C THR A 264 15.49 10.52 -8.98
N ILE A 265 14.77 11.64 -8.92
CA ILE A 265 14.54 12.50 -10.10
C ILE A 265 15.28 13.83 -10.03
N ALA A 266 15.67 14.30 -8.83
CA ALA A 266 16.35 15.58 -8.68
C ALA A 266 17.87 15.48 -8.96
N LEU A 267 18.51 14.38 -8.63
CA LEU A 267 19.97 14.23 -8.67
C LEU A 267 20.57 14.49 -10.06
N PRO A 268 20.03 13.99 -11.18
CA PRO A 268 20.54 14.30 -12.51
C PRO A 268 20.49 15.80 -12.82
N LEU A 269 19.44 16.49 -12.39
CA LEU A 269 19.22 17.92 -12.65
C LEU A 269 20.14 18.79 -11.78
N ILE A 270 20.39 18.37 -10.54
CA ILE A 270 21.34 19.03 -9.64
C ILE A 270 22.77 18.90 -10.20
N LYS A 271 23.16 17.69 -10.65
CA LYS A 271 24.46 17.46 -11.29
C LYS A 271 24.64 18.25 -12.57
N ALA A 272 23.56 18.52 -13.31
CA ALA A 272 23.55 19.36 -14.50
C ALA A 272 23.45 20.88 -14.21
N GLY A 273 23.42 21.31 -12.95
CA GLY A 273 23.29 22.71 -12.54
C GLY A 273 21.93 23.35 -12.82
N ARG A 274 20.93 22.54 -13.19
CA ARG A 274 19.55 23.01 -13.50
C ARG A 274 18.69 23.24 -12.27
N ALA A 275 19.09 22.69 -11.14
CA ALA A 275 18.47 22.88 -9.83
C ALA A 275 19.56 22.89 -8.77
N LYS A 276 19.35 23.53 -7.63
CA LYS A 276 20.29 23.48 -6.51
C LYS A 276 19.63 22.90 -5.27
N ALA A 277 20.28 21.88 -4.66
CA ALA A 277 19.87 21.36 -3.37
C ALA A 277 20.58 22.13 -2.26
N ILE A 278 19.87 22.45 -1.17
CA ILE A 278 20.43 23.20 -0.03
C ILE A 278 20.43 22.41 1.27
N ALA A 279 19.62 21.35 1.39
CA ALA A 279 19.63 20.44 2.53
C ALA A 279 18.94 19.11 2.21
N PHE A 280 19.17 18.10 3.08
CA PHE A 280 18.53 16.79 3.05
C PHE A 280 17.78 16.54 4.36
N THR A 281 16.57 15.93 4.31
CA THR A 281 15.75 15.71 5.50
C THR A 281 16.08 14.41 6.26
N GLY A 282 16.90 13.53 5.72
CA GLY A 282 17.30 12.29 6.39
C GLY A 282 18.14 12.53 7.65
N SER A 283 18.26 11.50 8.48
CA SER A 283 19.03 11.52 9.72
C SER A 283 20.55 11.56 9.50
N SER A 284 21.01 11.21 8.30
CA SER A 284 22.40 11.31 7.85
C SER A 284 22.43 11.93 6.47
N ARG A 285 23.61 12.43 6.05
CA ARG A 285 23.80 13.01 4.73
C ARG A 285 23.52 12.00 3.63
N PHE A 286 22.95 12.46 2.54
CA PHE A 286 22.67 11.62 1.38
C PHE A 286 23.97 11.25 0.66
N ALA A 287 24.22 9.93 0.49
CA ALA A 287 25.48 9.44 -0.10
C ALA A 287 25.73 9.96 -1.53
N GLY A 288 24.68 10.25 -2.31
CA GLY A 288 24.78 10.83 -3.65
C GLY A 288 25.20 12.30 -3.69
N LEU A 289 25.16 13.00 -2.54
CA LEU A 289 25.57 14.41 -2.34
C LEU A 289 26.17 14.58 -0.93
N PRO A 290 27.36 14.01 -0.64
CA PRO A 290 27.92 13.96 0.71
C PRO A 290 28.26 15.35 1.29
N GLN A 291 28.47 16.36 0.44
CA GLN A 291 28.69 17.74 0.84
C GLN A 291 27.40 18.45 1.31
N LEU A 292 26.21 17.93 0.94
CA LEU A 292 24.93 18.54 1.30
C LEU A 292 24.61 18.29 2.77
N PRO A 293 24.33 19.33 3.58
CA PRO A 293 24.00 19.14 4.99
C PRO A 293 22.62 18.49 5.17
N THR A 294 22.42 17.82 6.29
CA THR A 294 21.07 17.49 6.76
C THR A 294 20.36 18.75 7.27
N MET A 295 19.03 18.70 7.44
CA MET A 295 18.29 19.81 8.04
C MET A 295 18.79 20.14 9.46
N SER A 296 19.16 19.12 10.25
CA SER A 296 19.70 19.28 11.58
C SER A 296 21.05 20.01 11.56
N GLU A 297 21.97 19.60 10.67
CA GLU A 297 23.27 20.28 10.46
C GLU A 297 23.10 21.72 9.94
N ALA A 298 22.04 21.99 9.18
CA ALA A 298 21.69 23.32 8.68
C ALA A 298 20.99 24.20 9.72
N GLY A 299 20.88 23.76 10.98
CA GLY A 299 20.33 24.51 12.10
C GLY A 299 18.82 24.38 12.29
N LEU A 300 18.16 23.48 11.55
CA LEU A 300 16.73 23.20 11.70
C LEU A 300 16.53 21.82 12.32
N SER A 301 16.77 21.72 13.62
CA SER A 301 16.56 20.50 14.40
C SER A 301 15.07 20.08 14.41
N ASN A 302 14.81 18.78 14.62
CA ASN A 302 13.47 18.20 14.65
C ASN A 302 12.69 18.27 13.31
N LEU A 303 13.41 18.34 12.18
CA LEU A 303 12.87 18.17 10.84
C LEU A 303 13.54 16.96 10.13
N GLU A 304 13.65 15.84 10.83
CA GLU A 304 14.08 14.60 10.24
C GLU A 304 12.88 13.86 9.65
N LEU A 305 12.89 13.68 8.34
CA LEU A 305 11.86 12.95 7.60
C LEU A 305 12.53 11.85 6.79
N THR A 306 12.20 10.62 7.10
CA THR A 306 12.77 9.43 6.45
C THR A 306 12.29 9.20 5.01
N GLY A 307 11.54 10.12 4.44
CA GLY A 307 11.00 9.95 3.09
C GLY A 307 9.69 9.16 3.07
N SER A 308 9.18 8.98 1.85
CA SER A 308 7.98 8.19 1.61
C SER A 308 8.35 6.72 1.41
N TRP A 309 7.40 5.83 1.68
CA TRP A 309 7.46 4.45 1.24
C TRP A 309 6.62 4.25 -0.02
N HIS A 310 6.88 3.16 -0.75
CA HIS A 310 6.06 2.72 -1.88
C HIS A 310 5.65 1.28 -1.66
N GLY A 311 4.37 0.98 -1.82
CA GLY A 311 3.81 -0.34 -1.61
C GLY A 311 2.95 -0.83 -2.76
N TRP A 312 2.86 -2.15 -2.89
CA TRP A 312 1.93 -2.81 -3.79
C TRP A 312 0.73 -3.36 -3.01
N PHE A 313 -0.45 -3.18 -3.60
CA PHE A 313 -1.72 -3.66 -3.06
C PHE A 313 -2.52 -4.35 -4.16
N ALA A 314 -3.29 -5.33 -3.75
CA ALA A 314 -4.34 -5.94 -4.57
C ALA A 314 -5.71 -5.50 -4.06
N PRO A 315 -6.81 -5.65 -4.83
CA PRO A 315 -8.17 -5.52 -4.32
C PRO A 315 -8.41 -6.46 -3.13
N ALA A 316 -9.25 -6.03 -2.19
CA ALA A 316 -9.67 -6.90 -1.08
C ALA A 316 -10.20 -8.24 -1.59
N LYS A 317 -10.00 -9.31 -0.80
CA LYS A 317 -10.39 -10.70 -1.14
C LYS A 317 -9.58 -11.34 -2.28
N THR A 318 -8.50 -10.73 -2.75
CA THR A 318 -7.55 -11.42 -3.65
C THR A 318 -7.02 -12.67 -2.93
N PRO A 319 -7.00 -13.86 -3.59
CA PRO A 319 -6.55 -15.09 -2.95
C PRO A 319 -5.17 -14.97 -2.32
N ALA A 320 -5.01 -15.50 -1.11
CA ALA A 320 -3.75 -15.40 -0.35
C ALA A 320 -2.55 -16.02 -1.12
N SER A 321 -2.79 -17.07 -1.90
CA SER A 321 -1.76 -17.69 -2.77
C SER A 321 -1.24 -16.73 -3.85
N VAL A 322 -2.12 -15.90 -4.41
CA VAL A 322 -1.76 -14.87 -5.40
C VAL A 322 -0.94 -13.75 -4.73
N VAL A 323 -1.40 -13.28 -3.56
CA VAL A 323 -0.72 -12.23 -2.78
C VAL A 323 0.69 -12.68 -2.38
N LEU A 324 0.83 -13.90 -1.85
CA LEU A 324 2.13 -14.46 -1.46
C LEU A 324 3.06 -14.66 -2.67
N ARG A 325 2.52 -15.14 -3.81
CA ARG A 325 3.30 -15.28 -5.04
C ARG A 325 3.84 -13.93 -5.50
N LEU A 326 3.02 -12.90 -5.55
CA LEU A 326 3.43 -11.54 -5.91
C LEU A 326 4.49 -11.00 -4.97
N GLN A 327 4.30 -11.15 -3.65
CA GLN A 327 5.26 -10.71 -2.66
C GLN A 327 6.63 -11.37 -2.85
N GLN A 328 6.66 -12.70 -3.04
CA GLN A 328 7.90 -13.44 -3.26
C GLN A 328 8.65 -12.96 -4.51
N GLU A 329 7.94 -12.72 -5.60
CA GLU A 329 8.58 -12.24 -6.83
C GLU A 329 9.06 -10.79 -6.71
N VAL A 330 8.34 -9.92 -5.98
CA VAL A 330 8.83 -8.59 -5.67
C VAL A 330 10.09 -8.65 -4.79
N ALA A 331 10.07 -9.43 -3.71
CA ALA A 331 11.23 -9.58 -2.84
C ALA A 331 12.46 -10.07 -3.60
N LYS A 332 12.29 -11.03 -4.53
CA LYS A 332 13.34 -11.51 -5.41
C LYS A 332 13.82 -10.43 -6.40
N ALA A 333 12.90 -9.68 -7.00
CA ALA A 333 13.23 -8.59 -7.92
C ALA A 333 14.06 -7.49 -7.26
N LEU A 334 13.80 -7.19 -5.99
CA LEU A 334 14.56 -6.21 -5.21
C LEU A 334 16.03 -6.63 -4.95
N LEU A 335 16.35 -7.91 -5.08
CA LEU A 335 17.72 -8.42 -4.99
C LEU A 335 18.50 -8.30 -6.31
N ALA A 336 17.81 -8.10 -7.45
CA ALA A 336 18.45 -7.95 -8.75
C ALA A 336 19.36 -6.70 -8.75
N PRO A 337 20.65 -6.81 -9.14
CA PRO A 337 21.62 -5.73 -9.01
C PRO A 337 21.16 -4.41 -9.64
N ARG A 338 20.59 -4.47 -10.85
CA ARG A 338 20.11 -3.30 -11.58
C ARG A 338 18.94 -2.60 -10.85
N VAL A 339 18.01 -3.39 -10.30
CA VAL A 339 16.85 -2.86 -9.55
C VAL A 339 17.35 -2.22 -8.25
N ARG A 340 18.20 -2.94 -7.50
CA ARG A 340 18.76 -2.45 -6.23
C ARG A 340 19.55 -1.16 -6.42
N GLU A 341 20.43 -1.10 -7.42
CA GLU A 341 21.23 0.10 -7.71
C GLU A 341 20.33 1.30 -8.04
N SER A 342 19.31 1.10 -8.88
CA SER A 342 18.33 2.14 -9.21
C SER A 342 17.59 2.68 -7.98
N ILE A 343 17.22 1.80 -7.04
CA ILE A 343 16.53 2.16 -5.80
C ILE A 343 17.46 2.94 -4.88
N VAL A 344 18.65 2.41 -4.60
CA VAL A 344 19.59 3.00 -3.64
C VAL A 344 20.13 4.34 -4.13
N SER A 345 20.50 4.44 -5.42
CA SER A 345 20.94 5.72 -6.00
C SER A 345 19.83 6.78 -6.00
N GLY A 346 18.59 6.36 -5.95
CA GLY A 346 17.41 7.24 -5.83
C GLY A 346 17.09 7.71 -4.42
N GLY A 347 17.85 7.27 -3.40
CA GLY A 347 17.59 7.62 -1.98
C GLY A 347 16.50 6.78 -1.34
N TYR A 348 16.41 5.51 -1.76
CA TYR A 348 15.50 4.52 -1.18
C TYR A 348 16.24 3.26 -0.74
N GLU A 349 15.67 2.55 0.20
CA GLU A 349 16.10 1.21 0.62
C GLU A 349 15.10 0.18 0.13
N PRO A 350 15.54 -0.92 -0.53
CA PRO A 350 14.67 -2.06 -0.84
C PRO A 350 14.10 -2.67 0.44
N ASP A 351 12.81 -3.08 0.43
CA ASP A 351 12.17 -3.67 1.60
C ASP A 351 11.70 -5.11 1.32
N GLY A 352 10.57 -5.31 0.64
CA GLY A 352 10.09 -6.65 0.25
C GLY A 352 9.46 -7.44 1.41
N ARG A 353 9.08 -6.81 2.52
CA ARG A 353 8.48 -7.46 3.69
C ARG A 353 7.22 -8.26 3.37
N SER A 354 6.88 -9.22 4.24
CA SER A 354 5.68 -10.04 4.10
C SER A 354 4.38 -9.21 4.16
N PRO A 355 3.25 -9.72 3.62
CA PRO A 355 1.96 -9.04 3.70
C PRO A 355 1.50 -8.74 5.13
N ALA A 356 1.82 -9.63 6.07
CA ALA A 356 1.49 -9.46 7.49
C ALA A 356 2.28 -8.32 8.13
N GLU A 357 3.59 -8.27 7.92
CA GLU A 357 4.46 -7.18 8.40
C GLU A 357 4.09 -5.86 7.74
N PHE A 358 3.74 -5.89 6.45
CA PHE A 358 3.30 -4.68 5.75
C PHE A 358 1.98 -4.15 6.30
N ARG A 359 1.02 -5.02 6.62
CA ARG A 359 -0.25 -4.61 7.26
C ARG A 359 -0.01 -3.95 8.62
N GLN A 360 0.92 -4.48 9.43
CA GLN A 360 1.31 -3.85 10.70
C GLN A 360 1.97 -2.49 10.48
N PHE A 361 2.91 -2.41 9.54
CA PHE A 361 3.59 -1.17 9.16
C PHE A 361 2.60 -0.08 8.73
N LEU A 362 1.58 -0.42 7.92
CA LEU A 362 0.56 0.52 7.46
C LEU A 362 -0.23 1.16 8.61
N ARG A 363 -0.53 0.40 9.67
CA ARG A 363 -1.22 0.94 10.85
C ARG A 363 -0.35 1.96 11.58
N LEU A 364 0.91 1.65 11.80
CA LEU A 364 1.87 2.55 12.43
C LEU A 364 2.09 3.82 11.59
N GLU A 365 2.20 3.67 10.27
CA GLU A 365 2.34 4.80 9.36
C GLU A 365 1.09 5.69 9.32
N TYR A 366 -0.09 5.09 9.36
CA TYR A 366 -1.35 5.84 9.44
C TYR A 366 -1.38 6.76 10.68
N GLU A 367 -1.04 6.23 11.85
CA GLU A 367 -0.96 6.99 13.10
C GLU A 367 0.12 8.06 13.04
N ARG A 368 1.31 7.71 12.53
CA ARG A 368 2.43 8.65 12.39
C ARG A 368 2.08 9.82 11.48
N TYR A 369 1.47 9.57 10.33
CA TYR A 369 1.09 10.63 9.40
C TYR A 369 -0.12 11.43 9.89
N ALA A 370 -1.06 10.84 10.64
CA ALA A 370 -2.14 11.57 11.29
C ALA A 370 -1.58 12.64 12.23
N GLU A 371 -0.58 12.29 13.04
CA GLU A 371 0.10 13.25 13.92
C GLU A 371 0.87 14.32 13.11
N MET A 372 1.56 13.96 12.05
CA MET A 372 2.25 14.92 11.17
C MET A 372 1.28 15.92 10.54
N VAL A 373 0.13 15.47 10.04
CA VAL A 373 -0.93 16.33 9.48
C VAL A 373 -1.44 17.32 10.53
N ARG A 374 -1.64 16.83 11.76
CA ARG A 374 -2.06 17.67 12.89
C ARG A 374 -1.04 18.75 13.22
N VAL A 375 0.24 18.38 13.35
CA VAL A 375 1.34 19.32 13.67
C VAL A 375 1.54 20.34 12.54
N ALA A 376 1.46 19.92 11.29
CA ALA A 376 1.56 20.79 10.11
C ALA A 376 0.30 21.65 9.89
N ASN A 377 -0.75 21.45 10.70
CA ASN A 377 -2.03 22.16 10.60
C ASN A 377 -2.62 22.16 9.17
N VAL A 378 -2.50 21.01 8.46
CA VAL A 378 -3.04 20.87 7.10
C VAL A 378 -4.55 20.65 7.17
N PRO A 379 -5.37 21.57 6.59
CA PRO A 379 -6.82 21.44 6.64
C PRO A 379 -7.30 20.28 5.77
N LYS A 380 -8.41 19.66 6.16
CA LYS A 380 -9.11 18.71 5.30
C LYS A 380 -9.75 19.46 4.13
N THR A 381 -9.59 18.89 2.94
CA THR A 381 -10.15 19.41 1.69
C THR A 381 -11.18 18.43 1.11
N ALA A 382 -12.14 18.94 0.34
CA ALA A 382 -12.95 18.12 -0.55
C ALA A 382 -12.08 17.68 -1.74
N HIS A 383 -12.33 16.49 -2.29
CA HIS A 383 -11.59 16.01 -3.46
C HIS A 383 -12.40 16.20 -4.73
#